data_10df8f83440f952f5f959a6b5f7da73f
#
_entry.id   10df8f83440f952f5f959a6b5f7da73f
#
_cell.length_a   1.000
_cell.length_b   1.000
_cell.length_c   1.000
_cell.angle_alpha   90.00
_cell.angle_beta   90.00
_cell.angle_gamma   90.00
#
_symmetry.space_group_name_H-M   'P 1'
#
loop_
_entity.id
_entity.type
_entity.pdbx_description
1 polymer ?
#
loop_
_entity_poly.entity_id
_entity_poly.type
_entity_poly.pdbx_seq_one_letter_code
_entity_poly.pdbx_strand_id
1 'polypeptide(L)'
;MKTINASEIPALDTEKVILLDIRGKDEFELKGIAGSVNVPFDEISRGLSRLPKEKPVYVLCRTGDLSEEVAEILDDRGYEAYSIEGGYAAYIANLASSDM
;
A
#
# COMPACT_ATOMS: atom_id res chain seq x y z
N MET A 1 -6.62 -3.98 -12.66
CA MET A 1 -5.90 -3.97 -11.36
C MET A 1 -5.12 -5.25 -11.19
N LYS A 2 -3.93 -5.14 -10.68
CA LYS A 2 -3.04 -6.27 -10.39
C LYS A 2 -2.92 -6.45 -8.88
N THR A 3 -2.54 -7.64 -8.44
CA THR A 3 -2.33 -7.91 -7.02
C THR A 3 -0.97 -8.53 -6.78
N ILE A 4 -0.39 -8.23 -5.61
CA ILE A 4 0.76 -8.95 -5.10
C ILE A 4 0.43 -9.46 -3.70
N ASN A 5 1.20 -10.42 -3.23
CA ASN A 5 1.05 -10.92 -1.88
C ASN A 5 1.87 -10.07 -0.91
N ALA A 6 1.41 -9.95 0.33
CA ALA A 6 2.13 -9.18 1.35
C ALA A 6 3.55 -9.69 1.59
N SER A 7 3.82 -10.96 1.30
CA SER A 7 5.17 -11.53 1.42
C SER A 7 6.17 -10.86 0.48
N GLU A 8 5.70 -10.16 -0.55
CA GLU A 8 6.55 -9.47 -1.51
C GLU A 8 6.95 -8.06 -1.06
N ILE A 9 6.33 -7.55 0.01
CA ILE A 9 6.62 -6.18 0.49
C ILE A 9 8.11 -5.96 0.77
N PRO A 10 8.83 -6.88 1.47
CA PRO A 10 10.25 -6.65 1.74
C PRO A 10 11.13 -6.49 0.49
N ALA A 11 10.67 -6.99 -0.65
CA ALA A 11 11.41 -6.85 -1.91
C ALA A 11 11.13 -5.55 -2.64
N LEU A 12 10.18 -4.75 -2.18
CA LEU A 12 9.85 -3.48 -2.83
C LEU A 12 10.90 -2.43 -2.49
N ASP A 13 11.39 -1.75 -3.52
CA ASP A 13 12.33 -0.65 -3.37
C ASP A 13 11.55 0.67 -3.37
N THR A 14 11.37 1.26 -2.20
CA THR A 14 10.57 2.47 -2.06
C THR A 14 11.19 3.72 -2.71
N GLU A 15 12.40 3.61 -3.23
CA GLU A 15 12.97 4.67 -4.07
C GLU A 15 12.44 4.58 -5.51
N LYS A 16 12.03 3.38 -5.93
CA LYS A 16 11.57 3.12 -7.29
C LYS A 16 10.06 2.96 -7.42
N VAL A 17 9.39 2.59 -6.33
CA VAL A 17 7.94 2.41 -6.31
C VAL A 17 7.34 3.17 -5.14
N ILE A 18 6.03 3.38 -5.19
CA ILE A 18 5.31 4.01 -4.08
C ILE A 18 4.60 2.89 -3.31
N LEU A 19 4.93 2.76 -2.04
CA LEU A 19 4.17 1.91 -1.12
C LEU A 19 3.17 2.82 -0.42
N LEU A 20 1.92 2.74 -0.83
CA LEU A 20 0.85 3.63 -0.36
C LEU A 20 0.06 2.96 0.74
N ASP A 21 0.22 3.47 1.96
CA ASP A 21 -0.52 2.98 3.13
C ASP A 21 -1.79 3.81 3.29
N ILE A 22 -2.95 3.16 3.17
CA ILE A 22 -4.24 3.83 3.26
C ILE A 22 -4.93 3.61 4.60
N ARG A 23 -4.20 3.07 5.58
CA ARG A 23 -4.71 2.94 6.95
C ARG A 23 -4.84 4.32 7.57
N GLY A 24 -5.52 4.40 8.73
CA GLY A 24 -5.64 5.66 9.44
C GLY A 24 -4.28 6.23 9.82
N LYS A 25 -4.23 7.56 9.94
CA LYS A 25 -3.00 8.28 10.27
C LYS A 25 -2.38 7.80 11.58
N ASP A 26 -3.21 7.54 12.58
CA ASP A 26 -2.74 7.08 13.90
C ASP A 26 -2.08 5.70 13.81
N GLU A 27 -2.66 4.79 13.04
CA GLU A 27 -2.08 3.47 12.82
C GLU A 27 -0.74 3.58 12.11
N PHE A 28 -0.67 4.43 11.09
CA PHE A 28 0.55 4.64 10.32
C PHE A 28 1.66 5.24 11.19
N GLU A 29 1.34 6.25 11.98
CA GLU A 29 2.32 6.89 12.85
C GLU A 29 2.84 5.93 13.93
N LEU A 30 1.98 5.04 14.41
CA LEU A 30 2.36 4.07 15.42
C LEU A 30 3.28 2.99 14.85
N LYS A 31 2.91 2.41 13.70
CA LYS A 31 3.67 1.34 13.04
C LYS A 31 3.46 1.36 11.53
N GLY A 32 4.11 2.28 10.84
CA GLY A 32 4.17 2.28 9.40
C GLY A 32 5.40 1.55 8.90
N ILE A 33 5.36 1.11 7.65
CA ILE A 33 6.52 0.48 7.00
C ILE A 33 7.46 1.58 6.53
N ALA A 34 8.75 1.42 6.78
CA ALA A 34 9.75 2.40 6.37
C ALA A 34 9.65 2.66 4.86
N GLY A 35 9.68 3.94 4.48
CA GLY A 35 9.59 4.35 3.09
C GLY A 35 8.19 4.44 2.53
N SER A 36 7.17 4.00 3.28
CA SER A 36 5.79 4.11 2.79
C SER A 36 5.24 5.52 2.96
N VAL A 37 4.23 5.83 2.15
CA VAL A 37 3.53 7.11 2.15
C VAL A 37 2.11 6.86 2.66
N ASN A 38 1.65 7.67 3.60
CA ASN A 38 0.32 7.51 4.15
C ASN A 38 -0.68 8.51 3.53
N VAL A 39 -1.72 7.98 2.92
CA VAL A 39 -2.90 8.73 2.54
C VAL A 39 -4.08 7.93 3.08
N PRO A 40 -4.65 8.33 4.23
CA PRO A 40 -5.76 7.60 4.82
C PRO A 40 -6.92 7.46 3.84
N PHE A 41 -7.64 6.35 3.92
CA PHE A 41 -8.70 6.03 2.96
C PHE A 41 -9.72 7.14 2.80
N ASP A 42 -10.09 7.82 3.89
CA ASP A 42 -11.07 8.90 3.84
C ASP A 42 -10.55 10.19 3.18
N GLU A 43 -9.24 10.26 2.90
CA GLU A 43 -8.62 11.39 2.22
C GLU A 43 -8.18 11.06 0.80
N ILE A 44 -8.53 9.88 0.30
CA ILE A 44 -8.05 9.36 -0.99
C ILE A 44 -8.38 10.31 -2.15
N SER A 45 -9.60 10.84 -2.19
CA SER A 45 -10.01 11.69 -3.31
C SER A 45 -9.12 12.91 -3.52
N ARG A 46 -8.52 13.42 -2.45
CA ARG A 46 -7.63 14.58 -2.50
C ARG A 46 -6.15 14.20 -2.54
N GLY A 47 -5.82 13.14 -1.80
CA GLY A 47 -4.42 12.76 -1.61
C GLY A 47 -3.77 12.12 -2.81
N LEU A 48 -4.54 11.41 -3.63
CA LEU A 48 -3.97 10.69 -4.78
C LEU A 48 -3.38 11.62 -5.84
N SER A 49 -3.91 12.83 -5.96
CA SER A 49 -3.40 13.78 -6.97
C SER A 49 -1.95 14.20 -6.71
N ARG A 50 -1.43 13.97 -5.49
CA ARG A 50 -0.05 14.30 -5.13
C ARG A 50 0.95 13.25 -5.54
N LEU A 51 0.48 12.05 -5.93
CA LEU A 51 1.36 10.95 -6.26
C LEU A 51 1.86 11.08 -7.70
N PRO A 52 3.17 10.90 -7.94
CA PRO A 52 3.70 10.91 -9.31
C PRO A 52 3.21 9.68 -10.07
N LYS A 53 2.91 9.84 -11.36
CA LYS A 53 2.41 8.74 -12.19
C LYS A 53 3.53 7.88 -12.77
N GLU A 54 4.77 8.33 -12.65
CA GLU A 54 5.93 7.64 -13.22
C GLU A 54 6.32 6.39 -12.43
N LYS A 55 5.87 6.29 -11.19
CA LYS A 55 6.21 5.15 -10.32
C LYS A 55 5.01 4.25 -10.11
N PRO A 56 5.20 2.93 -10.13
CA PRO A 56 4.14 2.01 -9.73
C PRO A 56 3.71 2.26 -8.29
N VAL A 57 2.42 2.10 -8.02
CA VAL A 57 1.84 2.30 -6.69
C VAL A 57 1.34 0.97 -6.15
N TYR A 58 1.84 0.59 -4.99
CA TYR A 58 1.42 -0.62 -4.28
C TYR A 58 0.59 -0.20 -3.08
N VAL A 59 -0.67 -0.57 -3.08
CA VAL A 59 -1.65 -0.09 -2.10
C VAL A 59 -1.77 -1.07 -0.95
N LEU A 60 -1.49 -0.57 0.26
CA LEU A 60 -1.53 -1.34 1.50
C LEU A 60 -2.67 -0.86 2.38
N CYS A 61 -3.56 -1.77 2.76
CA CYS A 61 -4.55 -1.51 3.80
C CYS A 61 -4.40 -2.55 4.92
N ARG A 62 -5.34 -2.60 5.84
CA ARG A 62 -5.23 -3.50 6.99
C ARG A 62 -5.29 -4.97 6.60
N THR A 63 -6.23 -5.36 5.74
CA THR A 63 -6.48 -6.76 5.38
C THR A 63 -6.52 -7.06 3.88
N GLY A 64 -6.44 -6.04 3.03
CA GLY A 64 -6.45 -6.21 1.58
C GLY A 64 -7.76 -5.86 0.88
N ASP A 65 -8.82 -5.54 1.63
CA ASP A 65 -10.13 -5.26 1.02
C ASP A 65 -10.21 -3.85 0.41
N LEU A 66 -9.88 -2.84 1.20
CA LEU A 66 -9.95 -1.45 0.71
C LEU A 66 -8.86 -1.15 -0.31
N SER A 67 -7.75 -1.85 -0.26
CA SER A 67 -6.66 -1.63 -1.21
C SER A 67 -7.06 -1.96 -2.64
N GLU A 68 -7.95 -2.94 -2.83
CA GLU A 68 -8.45 -3.26 -4.17
C GLU A 68 -9.23 -2.09 -4.75
N GLU A 69 -10.09 -1.49 -3.94
CA GLU A 69 -10.91 -0.36 -4.36
C GLU A 69 -10.03 0.84 -4.75
N VAL A 70 -9.03 1.13 -3.93
CA VAL A 70 -8.11 2.25 -4.20
C VAL A 70 -7.24 1.96 -5.42
N ALA A 71 -6.76 0.72 -5.59
CA ALA A 71 -5.98 0.37 -6.76
C ALA A 71 -6.78 0.53 -8.05
N GLU A 72 -8.07 0.21 -8.03
CA GLU A 72 -8.93 0.44 -9.19
C GLU A 72 -9.08 1.92 -9.51
N ILE A 73 -9.24 2.75 -8.48
CA ILE A 73 -9.31 4.21 -8.66
C ILE A 73 -8.02 4.72 -9.29
N LEU A 74 -6.87 4.23 -8.83
CA LEU A 74 -5.58 4.62 -9.39
C LEU A 74 -5.44 4.19 -10.84
N ASP A 75 -5.84 2.96 -11.17
CA ASP A 75 -5.83 2.48 -12.55
C ASP A 75 -6.64 3.41 -13.46
N ASP A 76 -7.84 3.81 -13.01
CA ASP A 76 -8.70 4.70 -13.78
C ASP A 76 -8.09 6.07 -13.99
N ARG A 77 -7.17 6.46 -13.12
CA ARG A 77 -6.45 7.75 -13.22
C ARG A 77 -5.13 7.65 -13.96
N GLY A 78 -4.80 6.48 -14.51
CA GLY A 78 -3.60 6.30 -15.31
C GLY A 78 -2.35 5.87 -14.57
N TYR A 79 -2.48 5.46 -13.31
CA TYR A 79 -1.35 4.89 -12.57
C TYR A 79 -1.19 3.41 -12.86
N GLU A 80 0.02 2.90 -12.69
CA GLU A 80 0.25 1.46 -12.62
C GLU A 80 0.04 1.06 -11.16
N ALA A 81 -1.08 0.40 -10.86
CA ALA A 81 -1.48 0.15 -9.48
C ALA A 81 -1.59 -1.33 -9.16
N TYR A 82 -1.21 -1.66 -7.93
CA TYR A 82 -1.26 -3.01 -7.38
C TYR A 82 -1.95 -2.96 -6.03
N SER A 83 -2.81 -3.95 -5.76
CA SER A 83 -3.36 -4.15 -4.43
C SER A 83 -2.51 -5.20 -3.71
N ILE A 84 -2.17 -4.95 -2.45
CA ILE A 84 -1.42 -5.91 -1.65
C ILE A 84 -2.39 -6.81 -0.92
N GLU A 85 -2.45 -8.07 -1.37
CA GLU A 85 -3.33 -9.08 -0.80
C GLU A 85 -2.87 -9.45 0.61
N GLY A 86 -3.83 -9.54 1.53
CA GLY A 86 -3.56 -9.83 2.93
C GLY A 86 -3.21 -8.62 3.77
N GLY A 87 -2.75 -7.55 3.13
CA GLY A 87 -2.50 -6.27 3.78
C GLY A 87 -1.47 -6.28 4.89
N TYR A 88 -1.56 -5.29 5.76
CA TYR A 88 -0.63 -5.12 6.88
C TYR A 88 -0.67 -6.31 7.84
N ALA A 89 -1.84 -6.91 8.05
CA ALA A 89 -1.98 -8.07 8.92
C ALA A 89 -1.12 -9.24 8.45
N ALA A 90 -1.17 -9.53 7.14
CA ALA A 90 -0.34 -10.60 6.57
C ALA A 90 1.14 -10.25 6.59
N TYR A 91 1.48 -8.97 6.38
CA TYR A 91 2.86 -8.51 6.46
C TYR A 91 3.45 -8.79 7.85
N ILE A 92 2.71 -8.45 8.91
CA ILE A 92 3.15 -8.69 10.29
C ILE A 92 3.27 -10.20 10.57
N ALA A 93 2.30 -10.98 10.12
CA ALA A 93 2.33 -12.44 10.30
C ALA A 93 3.55 -13.05 9.60
N ASN A 94 3.89 -12.56 8.41
CA ASN A 94 5.06 -13.04 7.68
C ASN A 94 6.37 -12.70 8.38
N LEU A 95 6.46 -11.51 9.00
CA LEU A 95 7.64 -11.14 9.77
C LEU A 95 7.82 -12.06 10.98
N ALA A 96 6.74 -12.35 11.69
CA ALA A 96 6.79 -13.26 12.84
C ALA A 96 7.24 -14.66 12.43
N SER A 97 6.77 -15.15 11.27
CA SER A 97 7.15 -16.47 10.75
C SER A 97 8.63 -16.53 10.36
N SER A 98 9.18 -15.44 9.82
CA SER A 98 10.57 -15.42 9.36
C SER A 98 11.58 -15.37 10.49
N ASP A 99 11.15 -15.03 11.70
CA ASP A 99 12.01 -15.00 12.90
C ASP A 99 12.18 -16.37 13.56
N MET A 100 11.55 -17.40 13.03
CA MET A 100 11.58 -18.75 13.62
C MET A 100 12.66 -19.62 12.98
#